data_011f16f15e565c84187ebcfdaedc9b04
#
_entry.id   011f16f15e565c84187ebcfdaedc9b04
#
_cell.length_a   1.000
_cell.length_b   1.000
_cell.length_c   1.000
_cell.angle_alpha   90.00
_cell.angle_beta   90.00
_cell.angle_gamma   90.00
#
_symmetry.space_group_name_H-M   'P 1'
#
loop_
_entity.id
_entity.type
_entity.pdbx_description
1 polymer ?
#
loop_
_entity_poly.entity_id
_entity_poly.type
_entity_poly.pdbx_seq_one_letter_code
_entity_poly.pdbx_strand_id
1 'polypeptide(L)'
;MAAALQCEICGGKLVGKPGGIFECDSCGMEYSTEWAKQKIQEIRGTVKVEGTVEVTGKVQVEGGTVNVEGTATKESWLKRAKMCCADGDWEKAKELLEQVLNADPECAEAYLYRAAVKKECKTLETLRKNYENINNDAFRHPDVEKAFRFATGELKQTLLGWKQARETAISLDNAKREKTD
;
A
#
# COMPACT_ATOMS: atom_id res chain seq x y z
N MET A 1 -24.42 -12.76 -6.56
CA MET A 1 -25.65 -12.80 -5.72
C MET A 1 -25.17 -12.88 -4.29
N ALA A 2 -25.46 -11.85 -3.48
CA ALA A 2 -25.12 -11.88 -2.06
C ALA A 2 -25.89 -13.03 -1.40
N ALA A 3 -25.20 -13.93 -0.67
CA ALA A 3 -25.83 -14.97 0.12
C ALA A 3 -26.59 -14.28 1.26
N ALA A 4 -27.89 -14.08 1.10
CA ALA A 4 -28.74 -13.62 2.17
C ALA A 4 -28.95 -14.78 3.14
N LEU A 5 -28.91 -14.52 4.45
CA LEU A 5 -29.30 -15.50 5.45
C LEU A 5 -30.73 -15.94 5.18
N GLN A 6 -30.93 -17.24 5.00
CA GLN A 6 -32.24 -17.82 4.71
C GLN A 6 -32.75 -18.66 5.91
N CYS A 7 -34.06 -18.64 6.07
CA CYS A 7 -34.73 -19.48 7.09
C CYS A 7 -34.52 -20.96 6.78
N GLU A 8 -34.03 -21.73 7.75
CA GLU A 8 -33.81 -23.17 7.58
C GLU A 8 -35.10 -23.99 7.42
N ILE A 9 -36.26 -23.42 7.83
CA ILE A 9 -37.53 -24.10 7.77
C ILE A 9 -38.25 -23.91 6.43
N CYS A 10 -38.27 -22.66 5.91
CA CYS A 10 -39.05 -22.34 4.70
C CYS A 10 -38.24 -21.72 3.58
N GLY A 11 -36.95 -21.45 3.80
CA GLY A 11 -36.09 -20.76 2.81
C GLY A 11 -36.36 -19.27 2.64
N GLY A 12 -37.28 -18.69 3.41
CA GLY A 12 -37.62 -17.27 3.38
C GLY A 12 -36.47 -16.37 3.85
N LYS A 13 -36.57 -15.10 3.54
CA LYS A 13 -35.54 -14.09 3.89
C LYS A 13 -35.62 -13.76 5.40
N LEU A 14 -34.47 -13.65 6.06
CA LEU A 14 -34.39 -13.21 7.44
C LEU A 14 -34.22 -11.69 7.52
N VAL A 15 -35.03 -11.05 8.37
CA VAL A 15 -35.05 -9.60 8.60
C VAL A 15 -34.63 -9.33 10.05
N GLY A 16 -33.64 -8.47 10.26
CA GLY A 16 -33.19 -8.08 11.59
C GLY A 16 -34.23 -7.22 12.31
N LYS A 17 -34.50 -7.56 13.57
CA LYS A 17 -35.39 -6.81 14.48
C LYS A 17 -34.59 -6.12 15.59
N PRO A 18 -35.14 -5.07 16.22
CA PRO A 18 -34.53 -4.48 17.42
C PRO A 18 -34.36 -5.56 18.51
N GLY A 19 -33.19 -5.56 19.17
CA GLY A 19 -32.85 -6.56 20.18
C GLY A 19 -31.96 -7.71 19.67
N GLY A 20 -31.52 -7.67 18.40
CA GLY A 20 -30.57 -8.66 17.86
C GLY A 20 -31.18 -9.98 17.47
N ILE A 21 -32.47 -10.00 17.16
CA ILE A 21 -33.23 -11.17 16.68
C ILE A 21 -33.42 -11.05 15.17
N PHE A 22 -33.36 -12.16 14.46
CA PHE A 22 -33.68 -12.25 13.04
C PHE A 22 -35.01 -13.00 12.88
N GLU A 23 -35.98 -12.38 12.24
CA GLU A 23 -37.30 -13.00 11.97
C GLU A 23 -37.45 -13.33 10.49
N CYS A 24 -37.99 -14.50 10.19
CA CYS A 24 -38.31 -14.86 8.82
C CYS A 24 -39.57 -14.11 8.34
N ASP A 25 -39.47 -13.41 7.21
CA ASP A 25 -40.56 -12.64 6.60
C ASP A 25 -41.71 -13.54 6.09
N SER A 26 -41.46 -14.85 5.88
CA SER A 26 -42.40 -15.77 5.30
C SER A 26 -43.12 -16.65 6.33
N CYS A 27 -42.42 -17.12 7.37
CA CYS A 27 -42.99 -18.05 8.36
C CYS A 27 -42.94 -17.53 9.81
N GLY A 28 -42.38 -16.34 10.06
CA GLY A 28 -42.31 -15.75 11.39
C GLY A 28 -41.33 -16.41 12.35
N MET A 29 -40.52 -17.39 11.92
CA MET A 29 -39.53 -18.04 12.78
C MET A 29 -38.45 -17.05 13.21
N GLU A 30 -38.15 -17.04 14.50
CA GLU A 30 -37.11 -16.18 15.09
C GLU A 30 -35.81 -16.95 15.28
N TYR A 31 -34.70 -16.28 15.00
CA TYR A 31 -33.35 -16.80 15.16
C TYR A 31 -32.50 -15.81 15.99
N SER A 32 -31.67 -16.35 16.88
CA SER A 32 -30.79 -15.56 17.72
C SER A 32 -29.60 -14.99 16.92
N THR A 33 -28.98 -13.94 17.44
CA THR A 33 -27.72 -13.40 16.89
C THR A 33 -26.60 -14.44 16.88
N GLU A 34 -26.54 -15.33 17.88
CA GLU A 34 -25.55 -16.40 17.98
C GLU A 34 -25.72 -17.43 16.85
N TRP A 35 -26.93 -17.80 16.52
CA TRP A 35 -27.24 -18.69 15.41
C TRP A 35 -26.82 -18.04 14.08
N ALA A 36 -27.17 -16.77 13.88
CA ALA A 36 -26.79 -16.03 12.67
C ALA A 36 -25.26 -15.94 12.50
N LYS A 37 -24.52 -15.70 13.59
CA LYS A 37 -23.05 -15.69 13.60
C LYS A 37 -22.47 -17.06 13.23
N GLN A 38 -23.00 -18.17 13.76
CA GLN A 38 -22.58 -19.52 13.41
C GLN A 38 -22.80 -19.81 11.93
N LYS A 39 -23.96 -19.44 11.37
CA LYS A 39 -24.25 -19.63 9.94
C LYS A 39 -23.33 -18.81 9.03
N ILE A 40 -23.00 -17.61 9.39
CA ILE A 40 -22.03 -16.78 8.66
C ILE A 40 -20.63 -17.42 8.70
N GLN A 41 -20.25 -18.06 9.80
CA GLN A 41 -18.97 -18.79 9.89
C GLN A 41 -18.95 -20.09 9.06
N GLU A 42 -20.08 -20.77 8.90
CA GLU A 42 -20.21 -21.95 8.04
C GLU A 42 -20.17 -21.62 6.55
N ILE A 43 -20.56 -20.40 6.16
CA ILE A 43 -20.44 -19.92 4.77
C ILE A 43 -18.95 -19.55 4.51
N ARG A 44 -18.10 -20.55 4.37
CA ARG A 44 -16.72 -20.41 3.88
C ARG A 44 -16.75 -20.18 2.37
N GLY A 45 -17.12 -18.98 1.97
CA GLY A 45 -17.09 -18.51 0.60
C GLY A 45 -16.72 -17.03 0.53
N THR A 46 -16.02 -16.64 -0.52
CA THR A 46 -15.68 -15.26 -0.81
C THR A 46 -16.96 -14.45 -0.98
N VAL A 47 -17.28 -13.58 -0.04
CA VAL A 47 -18.38 -12.63 -0.20
C VAL A 47 -17.90 -11.50 -1.11
N LYS A 48 -18.29 -11.51 -2.37
CA LYS A 48 -18.12 -10.35 -3.25
C LYS A 48 -19.21 -9.34 -2.91
N VAL A 49 -18.81 -8.23 -2.31
CA VAL A 49 -19.70 -7.07 -2.13
C VAL A 49 -19.50 -6.16 -3.35
N GLU A 50 -20.44 -6.18 -4.28
CA GLU A 50 -20.50 -5.19 -5.36
C GLU A 50 -21.21 -3.95 -4.82
N GLY A 51 -20.44 -2.89 -4.52
CA GLY A 51 -20.95 -1.60 -4.06
C GLY A 51 -20.02 -0.94 -3.05
N THR A 52 -20.06 0.38 -3.01
CA THR A 52 -19.30 1.18 -2.03
C THR A 52 -19.95 1.03 -0.66
N VAL A 53 -19.30 0.33 0.27
CA VAL A 53 -19.75 0.27 1.66
C VAL A 53 -18.98 1.34 2.44
N GLU A 54 -19.66 2.45 2.78
CA GLU A 54 -19.12 3.39 3.76
C GLU A 54 -19.24 2.76 5.15
N VAL A 55 -18.12 2.29 5.68
CA VAL A 55 -18.05 1.79 7.06
C VAL A 55 -17.66 2.93 7.98
N THR A 56 -18.66 3.59 8.55
CA THR A 56 -18.48 4.53 9.66
C THR A 56 -18.49 3.75 10.98
N GLY A 57 -17.32 3.19 11.36
CA GLY A 57 -17.17 2.47 12.62
C GLY A 57 -15.96 1.56 12.66
N LYS A 58 -15.40 1.34 13.85
CA LYS A 58 -14.33 0.34 14.06
C LYS A 58 -14.92 -1.06 13.90
N VAL A 59 -14.56 -1.76 12.83
CA VAL A 59 -14.81 -3.19 12.72
C VAL A 59 -13.70 -3.92 13.47
N GLN A 60 -14.00 -4.44 14.65
CA GLN A 60 -13.14 -5.41 15.33
C GLN A 60 -13.50 -6.81 14.84
N VAL A 61 -12.56 -7.45 14.16
CA VAL A 61 -12.68 -8.87 13.78
C VAL A 61 -11.76 -9.65 14.69
N GLU A 62 -12.31 -10.32 15.69
CA GLU A 62 -11.58 -11.31 16.48
C GLU A 62 -11.56 -12.65 15.71
N GLY A 63 -10.37 -13.03 15.26
CA GLY A 63 -10.08 -14.42 14.89
C GLY A 63 -10.35 -14.86 13.45
N GLY A 64 -10.46 -13.97 12.49
CA GLY A 64 -10.60 -14.33 11.07
C GLY A 64 -9.77 -13.42 10.14
N THR A 65 -9.11 -14.02 9.14
CA THR A 65 -8.48 -13.25 8.08
C THR A 65 -9.57 -12.73 7.15
N VAL A 66 -9.96 -11.48 7.29
CA VAL A 66 -10.83 -10.82 6.31
C VAL A 66 -9.94 -10.42 5.15
N ASN A 67 -9.92 -11.21 4.08
CA ASN A 67 -9.45 -10.71 2.80
C ASN A 67 -10.49 -9.74 2.27
N VAL A 68 -10.36 -8.48 2.64
CA VAL A 68 -11.04 -7.40 1.96
C VAL A 68 -10.27 -7.19 0.66
N GLU A 69 -10.71 -7.83 -0.43
CA GLU A 69 -10.39 -7.36 -1.77
C GLU A 69 -11.15 -6.04 -1.98
N GLY A 70 -10.64 -4.99 -1.36
CA GLY A 70 -11.23 -3.69 -1.48
C GLY A 70 -10.33 -2.70 -0.77
N THR A 71 -9.71 -1.83 -1.54
CA THR A 71 -8.79 -0.76 -1.17
C THR A 71 -7.48 -1.26 -0.55
N ALA A 72 -6.64 -1.86 -1.38
CA ALA A 72 -5.22 -1.84 -1.09
C ALA A 72 -4.83 -0.36 -0.91
N THR A 73 -4.54 0.03 0.32
CA THR A 73 -4.20 1.41 0.63
C THR A 73 -2.87 1.78 0.00
N LYS A 74 -2.63 3.06 -0.24
CA LYS A 74 -1.35 3.59 -0.70
C LYS A 74 -0.18 2.98 0.09
N GLU A 75 -0.33 2.85 1.41
CA GLU A 75 0.67 2.30 2.31
C GLU A 75 0.94 0.81 2.04
N SER A 76 -0.12 0.03 1.76
CA SER A 76 0.02 -1.39 1.46
C SER A 76 0.71 -1.62 0.11
N TRP A 77 0.38 -0.84 -0.91
CA TRP A 77 1.06 -0.89 -2.21
C TRP A 77 2.52 -0.49 -2.08
N LEU A 78 2.82 0.59 -1.35
CA LEU A 78 4.19 1.04 -1.12
C LEU A 78 5.02 -0.02 -0.37
N LYS A 79 4.45 -0.64 0.67
CA LYS A 79 5.10 -1.72 1.42
C LYS A 79 5.42 -2.91 0.51
N ARG A 80 4.48 -3.36 -0.31
CA ARG A 80 4.69 -4.46 -1.27
C ARG A 80 5.71 -4.10 -2.34
N ALA A 81 5.69 -2.86 -2.86
CA ALA A 81 6.67 -2.39 -3.81
C ALA A 81 8.10 -2.43 -3.26
N LYS A 82 8.29 -2.03 -1.99
CA LYS A 82 9.58 -2.14 -1.30
C LYS A 82 10.08 -3.58 -1.22
N MET A 83 9.20 -4.52 -0.91
CA MET A 83 9.53 -5.96 -0.89
C MET A 83 9.93 -6.45 -2.28
N CYS A 84 9.16 -6.14 -3.31
CA CYS A 84 9.46 -6.49 -4.69
C CYS A 84 10.82 -5.91 -5.15
N CYS A 85 11.15 -4.67 -4.76
CA CYS A 85 12.47 -4.09 -5.03
C CYS A 85 13.59 -4.90 -4.37
N ALA A 86 13.44 -5.28 -3.09
CA ALA A 86 14.42 -6.07 -2.37
C ALA A 86 14.63 -7.45 -3.00
N ASP A 87 13.57 -8.06 -3.50
CA ASP A 87 13.58 -9.36 -4.18
C ASP A 87 14.13 -9.27 -5.62
N GLY A 88 14.12 -8.07 -6.23
CA GLY A 88 14.51 -7.83 -7.62
C GLY A 88 13.39 -8.06 -8.63
N ASP A 89 12.13 -8.11 -8.19
CA ASP A 89 10.94 -8.18 -9.03
C ASP A 89 10.55 -6.75 -9.50
N TRP A 90 11.31 -6.27 -10.49
CA TRP A 90 11.24 -4.88 -10.95
C TRP A 90 9.92 -4.52 -11.61
N GLU A 91 9.34 -5.42 -12.41
CA GLU A 91 8.08 -5.17 -13.11
C GLU A 91 6.93 -4.99 -12.11
N LYS A 92 6.83 -5.90 -11.16
CA LYS A 92 5.79 -5.83 -10.13
C LYS A 92 5.99 -4.63 -9.18
N ALA A 93 7.24 -4.32 -8.84
CA ALA A 93 7.55 -3.12 -8.07
C ALA A 93 7.10 -1.85 -8.79
N LYS A 94 7.36 -1.76 -10.09
CA LYS A 94 6.95 -0.63 -10.94
C LYS A 94 5.43 -0.45 -10.97
N GLU A 95 4.68 -1.52 -11.22
CA GLU A 95 3.20 -1.50 -11.23
C GLU A 95 2.62 -0.99 -9.91
N LEU A 96 3.13 -1.50 -8.79
CA LEU A 96 2.70 -1.08 -7.45
C LEU A 96 3.03 0.38 -7.16
N LEU A 97 4.21 0.86 -7.58
CA LEU A 97 4.61 2.26 -7.41
C LEU A 97 3.77 3.21 -8.27
N GLU A 98 3.35 2.79 -9.45
CA GLU A 98 2.42 3.57 -10.28
C GLU A 98 1.04 3.68 -9.60
N GLN A 99 0.55 2.61 -8.98
CA GLN A 99 -0.70 2.67 -8.18
C GLN A 99 -0.56 3.63 -6.98
N VAL A 100 0.58 3.62 -6.28
CA VAL A 100 0.85 4.60 -5.22
C VAL A 100 0.80 6.02 -5.75
N LEU A 101 1.47 6.30 -6.87
CA LEU A 101 1.54 7.65 -7.44
C LEU A 101 0.24 8.11 -8.08
N ASN A 102 -0.63 7.19 -8.52
CA ASN A 102 -1.98 7.50 -8.97
C ASN A 102 -2.87 7.92 -7.79
N ALA A 103 -2.69 7.29 -6.62
CA ALA A 103 -3.42 7.64 -5.41
C ALA A 103 -2.85 8.88 -4.71
N ASP A 104 -1.54 9.08 -4.76
CA ASP A 104 -0.82 10.21 -4.17
C ASP A 104 0.35 10.65 -5.07
N PRO A 105 0.11 11.62 -5.96
CA PRO A 105 1.11 12.13 -6.88
C PRO A 105 2.31 12.84 -6.21
N GLU A 106 2.21 13.15 -4.91
CA GLU A 106 3.26 13.83 -4.14
C GLU A 106 4.03 12.87 -3.22
N CYS A 107 3.81 11.56 -3.34
CA CYS A 107 4.50 10.56 -2.54
C CYS A 107 6.00 10.51 -2.87
N ALA A 108 6.82 11.25 -2.14
CA ALA A 108 8.27 11.33 -2.33
C ALA A 108 8.95 9.96 -2.28
N GLU A 109 8.53 9.10 -1.36
CA GLU A 109 9.11 7.78 -1.19
C GLU A 109 8.85 6.87 -2.40
N ALA A 110 7.65 6.97 -3.01
CA ALA A 110 7.34 6.22 -4.23
C ALA A 110 8.23 6.64 -5.41
N TYR A 111 8.55 7.93 -5.54
CA TYR A 111 9.49 8.40 -6.54
C TYR A 111 10.90 7.86 -6.32
N LEU A 112 11.38 7.79 -5.07
CA LEU A 112 12.69 7.20 -4.76
C LEU A 112 12.75 5.73 -5.15
N TYR A 113 11.75 4.95 -4.78
CA TYR A 113 11.69 3.53 -5.16
C TYR A 113 11.52 3.33 -6.67
N ARG A 114 10.81 4.22 -7.36
CA ARG A 114 10.73 4.18 -8.82
C ARG A 114 12.07 4.47 -9.50
N ALA A 115 12.86 5.39 -8.95
CA ALA A 115 14.24 5.59 -9.39
C ALA A 115 15.12 4.37 -9.09
N ALA A 116 14.94 3.74 -7.92
CA ALA A 116 15.64 2.51 -7.55
C ALA A 116 15.33 1.37 -8.52
N VAL A 117 14.06 1.16 -8.88
CA VAL A 117 13.63 0.17 -9.88
C VAL A 117 14.31 0.40 -11.22
N LYS A 118 14.31 1.64 -11.74
CA LYS A 118 14.93 1.98 -13.02
C LYS A 118 16.45 1.80 -13.04
N LYS A 119 17.09 1.83 -11.88
CA LYS A 119 18.54 1.62 -11.72
C LYS A 119 18.86 0.23 -11.16
N GLU A 120 17.86 -0.65 -11.06
CA GLU A 120 17.99 -2.00 -10.51
C GLU A 120 18.67 -2.02 -9.11
N CYS A 121 18.33 -1.01 -8.30
CA CYS A 121 18.85 -0.88 -6.94
C CYS A 121 17.90 -1.55 -5.96
N LYS A 122 18.30 -2.66 -5.35
CA LYS A 122 17.49 -3.39 -4.37
C LYS A 122 17.20 -2.62 -3.09
N THR A 123 18.02 -1.62 -2.77
CA THR A 123 17.90 -0.82 -1.55
C THR A 123 18.10 0.67 -1.85
N LEU A 124 17.53 1.53 -1.00
CA LEU A 124 17.77 2.96 -1.07
C LEU A 124 19.22 3.33 -0.75
N GLU A 125 19.92 2.51 0.02
CA GLU A 125 21.35 2.70 0.27
C GLU A 125 22.18 2.53 -1.01
N THR A 126 21.83 1.57 -1.85
CA THR A 126 22.48 1.41 -3.17
C THR A 126 22.16 2.57 -4.08
N LEU A 127 20.91 3.04 -4.07
CA LEU A 127 20.50 4.24 -4.82
C LEU A 127 21.27 5.49 -4.33
N ARG A 128 21.45 5.64 -3.01
CA ARG A 128 22.22 6.72 -2.41
C ARG A 128 23.66 6.73 -2.91
N LYS A 129 24.35 5.60 -2.86
CA LYS A 129 25.73 5.46 -3.36
C LYS A 129 25.84 5.83 -4.84
N ASN A 130 24.85 5.43 -5.65
CA ASN A 130 24.80 5.82 -7.06
C ASN A 130 24.56 7.31 -7.23
N TYR A 131 23.74 7.93 -6.38
CA TYR A 131 23.48 9.37 -6.39
C TYR A 131 24.72 10.17 -5.95
N GLU A 132 25.44 9.74 -4.93
CA GLU A 132 26.64 10.38 -4.40
C GLU A 132 27.83 10.27 -5.37
N ASN A 133 27.84 9.24 -6.23
CA ASN A 133 28.89 9.06 -7.23
C ASN A 133 28.78 10.11 -8.33
N ILE A 134 29.79 11.01 -8.40
CA ILE A 134 29.85 12.13 -9.33
C ILE A 134 29.93 11.70 -10.80
N ASN A 135 30.40 10.48 -11.07
CA ASN A 135 30.49 9.92 -12.41
C ASN A 135 29.21 9.19 -12.85
N ASN A 136 28.19 9.20 -12.03
CA ASN A 136 26.91 8.54 -12.30
C ASN A 136 25.78 9.54 -12.56
N ASP A 137 25.04 9.36 -13.65
CA ASP A 137 23.90 10.22 -14.01
C ASP A 137 22.64 9.96 -13.19
N ALA A 138 22.69 9.08 -12.17
CA ALA A 138 21.53 8.77 -11.31
C ALA A 138 20.92 10.02 -10.65
N PHE A 139 21.73 11.06 -10.39
CA PHE A 139 21.25 12.31 -9.78
C PHE A 139 20.36 13.15 -10.69
N ARG A 140 20.48 12.98 -12.00
CA ARG A 140 19.63 13.66 -13.00
C ARG A 140 18.33 12.94 -13.28
N HIS A 141 18.06 11.85 -12.54
CA HIS A 141 16.84 11.09 -12.74
C HIS A 141 15.64 11.92 -12.27
N PRO A 142 14.64 12.16 -13.14
CA PRO A 142 13.52 13.05 -12.84
C PRO A 142 12.71 12.61 -11.59
N ASP A 143 12.72 11.33 -11.28
CA ASP A 143 12.05 10.82 -10.07
C ASP A 143 12.83 11.19 -8.79
N VAL A 144 14.15 11.24 -8.84
CA VAL A 144 14.96 11.70 -7.70
C VAL A 144 14.68 13.19 -7.44
N GLU A 145 14.61 14.01 -8.48
CA GLU A 145 14.25 15.43 -8.36
C GLU A 145 12.85 15.63 -7.77
N LYS A 146 11.87 14.82 -8.20
CA LYS A 146 10.51 14.84 -7.63
C LYS A 146 10.51 14.41 -6.16
N ALA A 147 11.28 13.40 -5.80
CA ALA A 147 11.44 12.99 -4.41
C ALA A 147 11.99 14.13 -3.54
N PHE A 148 13.01 14.86 -4.00
CA PHE A 148 13.52 16.05 -3.31
C PHE A 148 12.46 17.14 -3.15
N ARG A 149 11.63 17.33 -4.17
CA ARG A 149 10.57 18.35 -4.18
C ARG A 149 9.48 18.07 -3.15
N PHE A 150 9.04 16.82 -3.08
CA PHE A 150 7.88 16.41 -2.27
C PHE A 150 8.25 15.89 -0.89
N ALA A 151 9.54 15.63 -0.62
CA ALA A 151 9.98 15.12 0.67
C ALA A 151 9.68 16.09 1.81
N THR A 152 9.18 15.55 2.91
CA THR A 152 8.91 16.25 4.16
C THR A 152 9.54 15.52 5.34
N GLY A 153 9.59 16.15 6.51
CA GLY A 153 10.04 15.52 7.75
C GLY A 153 11.42 14.87 7.66
N GLU A 154 11.55 13.67 8.19
CA GLU A 154 12.80 12.90 8.26
C GLU A 154 13.36 12.55 6.88
N LEU A 155 12.49 12.21 5.93
CA LEU A 155 12.90 11.90 4.56
C LEU A 155 13.59 13.10 3.91
N LYS A 156 13.08 14.31 4.13
CA LYS A 156 13.71 15.53 3.62
C LYS A 156 15.12 15.72 4.18
N GLN A 157 15.31 15.50 5.47
CA GLN A 157 16.63 15.60 6.10
C GLN A 157 17.60 14.56 5.51
N THR A 158 17.14 13.34 5.34
CA THR A 158 17.93 12.28 4.71
C THR A 158 18.40 12.66 3.30
N LEU A 159 17.49 13.18 2.47
CA LEU A 159 17.81 13.59 1.10
C LEU A 159 18.73 14.81 1.06
N LEU A 160 18.58 15.77 1.97
CA LEU A 160 19.52 16.88 2.11
C LEU A 160 20.93 16.37 2.44
N GLY A 161 21.07 15.36 3.28
CA GLY A 161 22.35 14.70 3.54
C GLY A 161 22.97 14.09 2.27
N TRP A 162 22.18 13.46 1.40
CA TRP A 162 22.67 12.95 0.12
C TRP A 162 23.21 14.07 -0.78
N LYS A 163 22.47 15.18 -0.84
CA LYS A 163 22.87 16.34 -1.62
C LYS A 163 24.19 16.92 -1.13
N GLN A 164 24.34 17.11 0.17
CA GLN A 164 25.57 17.63 0.79
C GLN A 164 26.77 16.70 0.53
N ALA A 165 26.60 15.38 0.69
CA ALA A 165 27.63 14.39 0.41
C ALA A 165 28.11 14.50 -1.05
N ARG A 166 27.18 14.63 -1.99
CA ARG A 166 27.51 14.80 -3.41
C ARG A 166 28.24 16.13 -3.68
N GLU A 167 27.79 17.24 -3.13
CA GLU A 167 28.44 18.55 -3.27
C GLU A 167 29.87 18.52 -2.74
N THR A 168 30.07 17.86 -1.60
CA THR A 168 31.41 17.64 -1.03
C THR A 168 32.30 16.81 -1.97
N ALA A 169 31.77 15.74 -2.56
CA ALA A 169 32.50 14.90 -3.51
C ALA A 169 32.91 15.68 -4.75
N ILE A 170 32.04 16.53 -5.29
CA ILE A 170 32.32 17.42 -6.45
C ILE A 170 33.44 18.41 -6.08
N SER A 171 33.36 19.05 -4.92
CA SER A 171 34.36 20.01 -4.46
C SER A 171 35.75 19.38 -4.31
N LEU A 172 35.80 18.15 -3.77
CA LEU A 172 37.04 17.39 -3.63
C LEU A 172 37.64 16.98 -4.98
N ASP A 173 36.81 16.61 -5.95
CA ASP A 173 37.26 16.24 -7.29
C ASP A 173 37.85 17.45 -8.03
N ASN A 174 37.17 18.60 -7.97
CA ASN A 174 37.64 19.84 -8.53
C ASN A 174 39.00 20.28 -7.94
N ALA A 175 39.13 20.21 -6.61
CA ALA A 175 40.38 20.55 -5.94
C ALA A 175 41.55 19.60 -6.28
N LYS A 176 41.26 18.34 -6.66
CA LYS A 176 42.28 17.40 -7.15
C LYS A 176 42.72 17.74 -8.55
N ARG A 177 41.81 18.14 -9.45
CA ARG A 177 42.11 18.53 -10.84
C ARG A 177 42.98 19.79 -10.88
N GLU A 178 42.65 20.80 -10.08
CA GLU A 178 43.42 22.05 -9.98
C GLU A 178 44.88 21.87 -9.49
N LYS A 179 45.18 20.76 -8.81
CA LYS A 179 46.54 20.43 -8.32
C LYS A 179 47.37 19.64 -9.33
N THR A 180 46.73 19.14 -10.38
CA THR A 180 47.38 18.27 -11.40
C THR A 180 47.70 19.03 -12.66
N ASP A 181 47.19 20.25 -12.83
CA ASP A 181 47.55 21.24 -13.86
C ASP A 181 48.64 22.19 -13.34
#